data_31fedb831ada95575945c53e1094c4b1
#
_entry.id   31fedb831ada95575945c53e1094c4b1
#
_cell.length_a   1.000
_cell.length_b   1.000
_cell.length_c   1.000
_cell.angle_alpha   90.00
_cell.angle_beta   90.00
_cell.angle_gamma   90.00
#
_symmetry.space_group_name_H-M   'P 1'
#
loop_
_entity.id
_entity.type
_entity.pdbx_description
1 polymer ?
#
loop_
_entity_poly.entity_id
_entity_poly.type
_entity_poly.pdbx_seq_one_letter_code
_entity_poly.pdbx_strand_id
1 'polypeptide(L)'
;MIKIRNIHKTFGENTILRGIDLDVGKGQVVVILGPPSGSGKTTFLRCLNALEMPEDGQIEFDNARPLRIDFSKKTSKHDILALRRKSGMVFQQYNLFPHKTVLENVMEGPVAVQGKPAAQAREEALKLLEKVGLGDKVDLYPYQLSGGQQQRVGIARALAIQPELMLFDEPTSALDPELVQDVLDAMKELAREGWTMVVVTHEIKFTLEVATNVVVMDGGVIVEQGSPKELFDHLKHERTRRFLSQIQSAKI
;
A
#
# COMPACT_ATOMS: atom_id res chain seq x y z
N MET A 1 13.66 -8.12 6.31
CA MET A 1 13.83 -7.36 5.05
C MET A 1 12.99 -8.02 3.97
N ILE A 2 12.38 -7.23 3.10
CA ILE A 2 11.61 -7.73 1.95
C ILE A 2 12.44 -7.41 0.70
N LYS A 3 12.77 -8.44 -0.09
CA LYS A 3 13.56 -8.32 -1.32
C LYS A 3 12.65 -8.62 -2.50
N ILE A 4 12.60 -7.70 -3.43
CA ILE A 4 11.82 -7.79 -4.67
C ILE A 4 12.83 -7.76 -5.80
N ARG A 5 12.79 -8.75 -6.71
CA ARG A 5 13.78 -8.90 -7.78
C ARG A 5 13.10 -9.17 -9.11
N ASN A 6 13.51 -8.40 -10.11
CA ASN A 6 13.23 -8.63 -11.52
C ASN A 6 11.73 -8.82 -11.82
N ILE A 7 10.85 -8.01 -11.21
CA ILE A 7 9.40 -8.15 -11.42
C ILE A 7 9.02 -7.67 -12.81
N HIS A 8 8.45 -8.59 -13.60
CA HIS A 8 7.93 -8.34 -14.93
C HIS A 8 6.42 -8.52 -14.98
N LYS A 9 5.73 -7.62 -15.73
CA LYS A 9 4.29 -7.72 -15.96
C LYS A 9 3.91 -7.19 -17.34
N THR A 10 3.14 -8.00 -18.07
CA THR A 10 2.60 -7.67 -19.39
C THR A 10 1.09 -7.86 -19.40
N PHE A 11 0.34 -7.02 -20.09
CA PHE A 11 -1.07 -7.18 -20.39
C PHE A 11 -1.26 -7.19 -21.90
N GLY A 12 -1.58 -8.36 -22.46
CA GLY A 12 -1.60 -8.56 -23.92
C GLY A 12 -0.21 -8.29 -24.51
N GLU A 13 -0.09 -7.32 -25.41
CA GLU A 13 1.20 -6.91 -26.02
C GLU A 13 1.92 -5.79 -25.23
N ASN A 14 1.28 -5.23 -24.20
CA ASN A 14 1.81 -4.08 -23.47
C ASN A 14 2.61 -4.52 -22.25
N THR A 15 3.92 -4.38 -22.28
CA THR A 15 4.79 -4.60 -21.12
C THR A 15 4.70 -3.39 -20.19
N ILE A 16 4.17 -3.63 -18.98
CA ILE A 16 3.94 -2.60 -17.96
C ILE A 16 5.10 -2.52 -16.96
N LEU A 17 5.65 -3.67 -16.54
CA LEU A 17 6.82 -3.72 -15.65
C LEU A 17 7.96 -4.44 -16.36
N ARG A 18 9.14 -3.85 -16.29
CA ARG A 18 10.32 -4.25 -17.08
C ARG A 18 11.52 -4.59 -16.19
N GLY A 19 11.31 -5.46 -15.19
CA GLY A 19 12.36 -5.87 -14.27
C GLY A 19 12.54 -4.88 -13.12
N ILE A 20 11.57 -4.83 -12.19
CA ILE A 20 11.64 -3.97 -11.01
C ILE A 20 12.40 -4.67 -9.90
N ASP A 21 13.43 -4.01 -9.38
CA ASP A 21 14.17 -4.40 -8.18
C ASP A 21 13.93 -3.38 -7.07
N LEU A 22 13.58 -3.86 -5.87
CA LEU A 22 13.36 -3.01 -4.70
C LEU A 22 13.65 -3.78 -3.41
N ASP A 23 14.33 -3.14 -2.48
CA ASP A 23 14.50 -3.61 -1.11
C ASP A 23 13.67 -2.75 -0.15
N VAL A 24 12.94 -3.41 0.76
CA VAL A 24 12.15 -2.76 1.79
C VAL A 24 12.58 -3.29 3.16
N GLY A 25 13.24 -2.45 3.94
CA GLY A 25 13.65 -2.77 5.31
C GLY A 25 12.46 -2.80 6.26
N LYS A 26 12.61 -3.51 7.38
CA LYS A 26 11.60 -3.50 8.45
C LYS A 26 11.43 -2.08 9.00
N GLY A 27 10.20 -1.62 9.11
CA GLY A 27 9.86 -0.28 9.58
C GLY A 27 10.14 0.84 8.57
N GLN A 28 10.58 0.51 7.37
CA GLN A 28 10.74 1.51 6.32
C GLN A 28 9.41 1.89 5.68
N VAL A 29 9.30 3.17 5.34
CA VAL A 29 8.24 3.72 4.49
C VAL A 29 8.84 4.04 3.13
N VAL A 30 8.53 3.21 2.13
CA VAL A 30 8.91 3.45 0.74
C VAL A 30 7.76 4.13 0.02
N VAL A 31 8.00 5.33 -0.50
CA VAL A 31 7.00 6.05 -1.30
C VAL A 31 7.35 5.93 -2.77
N ILE A 32 6.39 5.51 -3.59
CA ILE A 32 6.52 5.39 -5.04
C ILE A 32 5.83 6.57 -5.70
N LEU A 33 6.60 7.38 -6.39
CA LEU A 33 6.17 8.52 -7.20
C LEU A 33 6.29 8.21 -8.69
N GLY A 34 5.65 8.99 -9.53
CA GLY A 34 5.78 8.91 -10.99
C GLY A 34 4.54 9.39 -11.73
N PRO A 35 4.59 9.57 -13.04
CA PRO A 35 3.47 10.05 -13.86
C PRO A 35 2.17 9.30 -13.57
N PRO A 36 1.01 9.98 -13.66
CA PRO A 36 -0.29 9.39 -13.31
C PRO A 36 -0.65 8.17 -14.18
N SER A 37 -0.22 8.16 -15.43
CA SER A 37 -0.53 7.08 -16.38
C SER A 37 0.75 6.42 -16.92
N GLY A 38 0.71 5.09 -17.13
CA GLY A 38 1.76 4.35 -17.84
C GLY A 38 3.06 4.10 -17.08
N SER A 39 3.20 4.60 -15.85
CA SER A 39 4.42 4.38 -15.04
C SER A 39 4.49 3.00 -14.37
N GLY A 40 3.36 2.28 -14.23
CA GLY A 40 3.32 0.93 -13.67
C GLY A 40 3.18 0.85 -12.15
N LYS A 41 3.07 1.97 -11.41
CA LYS A 41 3.03 2.02 -9.92
C LYS A 41 1.99 1.10 -9.30
N THR A 42 0.72 1.29 -9.65
CA THR A 42 -0.40 0.46 -9.16
C THR A 42 -0.23 -1.01 -9.53
N THR A 43 0.22 -1.30 -10.76
CA THR A 43 0.50 -2.67 -11.20
C THR A 43 1.61 -3.30 -10.36
N PHE A 44 2.70 -2.57 -10.13
CA PHE A 44 3.79 -3.04 -9.27
C PHE A 44 3.31 -3.30 -7.85
N LEU A 45 2.57 -2.35 -7.25
CA LEU A 45 2.03 -2.51 -5.90
C LEU A 45 1.13 -3.76 -5.80
N ARG A 46 0.28 -4.01 -6.80
CA ARG A 46 -0.59 -5.19 -6.87
C ARG A 46 0.16 -6.50 -7.12
N CYS A 47 1.34 -6.44 -7.72
CA CYS A 47 2.21 -7.61 -7.83
C CYS A 47 2.78 -8.01 -6.45
N LEU A 48 3.01 -7.06 -5.53
CA LEU A 48 3.58 -7.34 -4.21
C LEU A 48 2.67 -8.19 -3.30
N ASN A 49 1.37 -8.26 -3.60
CA ASN A 49 0.42 -9.12 -2.88
C ASN A 49 -0.27 -10.15 -3.79
N ALA A 50 0.24 -10.35 -5.01
CA ALA A 50 -0.32 -11.24 -6.02
C ALA A 50 -1.82 -10.99 -6.34
N LEU A 51 -2.29 -9.74 -6.29
CA LEU A 51 -3.54 -9.33 -6.93
C LEU A 51 -3.36 -9.29 -8.45
N GLU A 52 -2.21 -8.80 -8.90
CA GLU A 52 -1.71 -9.00 -10.26
C GLU A 52 -0.57 -10.01 -10.19
N MET A 53 -0.65 -11.08 -11.00
CA MET A 53 0.40 -12.09 -11.04
C MET A 53 1.53 -11.63 -11.94
N PRO A 54 2.77 -11.47 -11.42
CA PRO A 54 3.95 -11.29 -12.27
C PRO A 54 4.15 -12.48 -13.20
N GLU A 55 4.75 -12.26 -14.37
CA GLU A 55 5.19 -13.32 -15.26
C GLU A 55 6.59 -13.81 -14.93
N ASP A 56 7.41 -12.95 -14.31
CA ASP A 56 8.77 -13.28 -13.87
C ASP A 56 9.12 -12.44 -12.63
N GLY A 57 10.16 -12.87 -11.94
CA GLY A 57 10.71 -12.20 -10.77
C GLY A 57 10.49 -12.96 -9.48
N GLN A 58 10.95 -12.37 -8.39
CA GLN A 58 10.93 -13.00 -7.07
C GLN A 58 10.55 -12.00 -5.98
N ILE A 59 9.81 -12.49 -4.99
CA ILE A 59 9.52 -11.78 -3.73
C ILE A 59 9.98 -12.65 -2.57
N GLU A 60 10.82 -12.09 -1.72
CA GLU A 60 11.36 -12.77 -0.54
C GLU A 60 11.13 -11.94 0.71
N PHE A 61 10.50 -12.55 1.73
CA PHE A 61 10.41 -12.05 3.09
C PHE A 61 11.45 -12.78 3.93
N ASP A 62 12.54 -12.07 4.27
CA ASP A 62 13.64 -12.57 5.07
C ASP A 62 13.44 -12.16 6.53
N ASN A 63 12.74 -13.00 7.29
CA ASN A 63 12.37 -12.77 8.68
C ASN A 63 12.11 -14.09 9.43
N ALA A 64 11.53 -14.04 10.64
CA ALA A 64 11.24 -15.22 11.47
C ALA A 64 10.28 -16.24 10.81
N ARG A 65 9.51 -15.84 9.82
CA ARG A 65 8.67 -16.71 9.00
C ARG A 65 9.00 -16.45 7.52
N PRO A 66 10.12 -16.99 7.03
CA PRO A 66 10.59 -16.68 5.68
C PRO A 66 9.58 -17.16 4.64
N LEU A 67 9.44 -16.37 3.58
CA LEU A 67 8.65 -16.73 2.41
C LEU A 67 9.45 -16.29 1.17
N ARG A 68 9.62 -17.20 0.22
CA ARG A 68 10.21 -16.87 -1.08
C ARG A 68 9.31 -17.39 -2.18
N ILE A 69 8.92 -16.51 -3.07
CA ILE A 69 8.11 -16.83 -4.26
C ILE A 69 8.91 -16.46 -5.49
N ASP A 70 9.00 -17.40 -6.40
CA ASP A 70 9.66 -17.29 -7.70
C ASP A 70 8.59 -17.43 -8.79
N PHE A 71 8.22 -16.32 -9.41
CA PHE A 71 7.15 -16.25 -10.41
C PHE A 71 7.57 -16.79 -11.77
N SER A 72 8.88 -16.98 -12.04
CA SER A 72 9.34 -17.70 -13.23
C SER A 72 8.90 -19.17 -13.24
N LYS A 73 8.49 -19.68 -12.07
CA LYS A 73 7.99 -21.04 -11.87
C LYS A 73 6.49 -21.03 -11.62
N LYS A 74 5.86 -22.20 -11.78
CA LYS A 74 4.44 -22.37 -11.44
C LYS A 74 4.23 -22.12 -9.95
N THR A 75 3.62 -20.98 -9.62
CA THR A 75 3.29 -20.59 -8.23
C THR A 75 2.06 -21.38 -7.77
N SER A 76 2.14 -21.99 -6.58
CA SER A 76 1.04 -22.71 -5.99
C SER A 76 -0.01 -21.76 -5.40
N LYS A 77 -1.28 -22.23 -5.27
CA LYS A 77 -2.32 -21.47 -4.54
C LYS A 77 -1.92 -21.22 -3.08
N HIS A 78 -1.20 -22.15 -2.47
CA HIS A 78 -0.70 -22.01 -1.11
C HIS A 78 0.29 -20.86 -0.98
N ASP A 79 1.24 -20.72 -1.91
CA ASP A 79 2.24 -19.64 -1.90
C ASP A 79 1.59 -18.27 -2.11
N ILE A 80 0.60 -18.18 -3.01
CA ILE A 80 -0.19 -16.96 -3.22
C ILE A 80 -0.93 -16.56 -1.94
N LEU A 81 -1.57 -17.51 -1.27
CA LEU A 81 -2.26 -17.24 0.01
C LEU A 81 -1.27 -16.84 1.11
N ALA A 82 -0.09 -17.48 1.16
CA ALA A 82 0.97 -17.12 2.10
C ALA A 82 1.44 -15.67 1.87
N LEU A 83 1.64 -15.23 0.62
CA LEU A 83 2.00 -13.87 0.27
C LEU A 83 0.90 -12.86 0.68
N ARG A 84 -0.35 -13.17 0.37
CA ARG A 84 -1.51 -12.33 0.74
C ARG A 84 -1.68 -12.18 2.25
N ARG A 85 -1.33 -13.18 3.03
CA ARG A 85 -1.36 -13.11 4.51
C ARG A 85 -0.25 -12.23 5.07
N LYS A 86 0.85 -12.04 4.34
CA LYS A 86 1.96 -11.17 4.75
C LYS A 86 1.75 -9.70 4.41
N SER A 87 0.79 -9.39 3.53
CA SER A 87 0.56 -8.04 3.05
C SER A 87 -0.88 -7.58 3.28
N GLY A 88 -1.05 -6.40 3.85
CA GLY A 88 -2.33 -5.69 3.92
C GLY A 88 -2.40 -4.64 2.81
N MET A 89 -3.53 -4.54 2.11
CA MET A 89 -3.68 -3.56 1.04
C MET A 89 -4.84 -2.60 1.29
N VAL A 90 -4.54 -1.32 1.13
CA VAL A 90 -5.47 -0.20 1.16
C VAL A 90 -5.63 0.33 -0.25
N PHE A 91 -6.86 0.35 -0.75
CA PHE A 91 -7.18 0.69 -2.13
C PHE A 91 -7.64 2.15 -2.26
N GLN A 92 -7.52 2.69 -3.46
CA GLN A 92 -8.03 4.01 -3.82
C GLN A 92 -9.56 4.14 -3.61
N GLN A 93 -10.33 3.11 -3.92
CA GLN A 93 -11.80 3.09 -3.87
C GLN A 93 -12.36 2.39 -2.61
N TYR A 94 -11.63 2.40 -1.49
CA TYR A 94 -12.00 1.83 -0.19
C TYR A 94 -12.29 0.32 -0.23
N ASN A 95 -13.06 -0.17 -1.18
CA ASN A 95 -13.45 -1.58 -1.41
C ASN A 95 -14.02 -2.25 -0.14
N LEU A 96 -14.83 -1.52 0.61
CA LEU A 96 -15.54 -2.07 1.77
C LEU A 96 -16.68 -2.98 1.32
N PHE A 97 -17.00 -3.98 2.15
CA PHE A 97 -18.18 -4.81 1.97
C PHE A 97 -19.43 -3.98 2.30
N PRO A 98 -20.28 -3.63 1.30
CA PRO A 98 -21.36 -2.66 1.52
C PRO A 98 -22.50 -3.20 2.42
N HIS A 99 -22.62 -4.52 2.53
CA HIS A 99 -23.60 -5.23 3.33
C HIS A 99 -23.11 -5.59 4.75
N LYS A 100 -21.90 -5.16 5.11
CA LYS A 100 -21.27 -5.36 6.43
C LYS A 100 -21.11 -4.03 7.13
N THR A 101 -21.27 -4.04 8.46
CA THR A 101 -20.96 -2.88 9.28
C THR A 101 -19.46 -2.55 9.26
N VAL A 102 -19.07 -1.42 9.82
CA VAL A 102 -17.66 -1.01 10.01
C VAL A 102 -16.88 -2.09 10.76
N LEU A 103 -17.43 -2.56 11.87
CA LEU A 103 -16.81 -3.62 12.69
C LEU A 103 -16.67 -4.93 11.91
N GLU A 104 -17.72 -5.36 11.24
CA GLU A 104 -17.72 -6.60 10.44
C GLU A 104 -16.73 -6.54 9.27
N ASN A 105 -16.57 -5.37 8.63
CA ASN A 105 -15.57 -5.15 7.61
C ASN A 105 -14.14 -5.43 8.13
N VAL A 106 -13.83 -4.95 9.34
CA VAL A 106 -12.49 -5.13 9.94
C VAL A 106 -12.29 -6.57 10.43
N MET A 107 -13.34 -7.21 10.93
CA MET A 107 -13.30 -8.60 11.42
C MET A 107 -13.19 -9.65 10.31
N GLU A 108 -13.59 -9.34 9.08
CA GLU A 108 -13.74 -10.33 8.01
C GLU A 108 -12.45 -11.12 7.74
N GLY A 109 -11.33 -10.46 7.56
CA GLY A 109 -10.04 -11.14 7.32
C GLY A 109 -9.62 -12.06 8.47
N PRO A 110 -9.58 -11.58 9.71
CA PRO A 110 -9.27 -12.40 10.89
C PRO A 110 -10.17 -13.62 11.03
N VAL A 111 -11.49 -13.47 10.89
CA VAL A 111 -12.43 -14.57 11.10
C VAL A 111 -12.45 -15.52 9.90
N ALA A 112 -12.71 -15.00 8.69
CA ALA A 112 -12.95 -15.85 7.52
C ALA A 112 -11.66 -16.44 6.93
N VAL A 113 -10.51 -15.74 7.03
CA VAL A 113 -9.26 -16.19 6.39
C VAL A 113 -8.27 -16.79 7.39
N GLN A 114 -8.20 -16.21 8.61
CA GLN A 114 -7.25 -16.69 9.63
C GLN A 114 -7.87 -17.67 10.62
N GLY A 115 -9.21 -17.84 10.61
CA GLY A 115 -9.92 -18.74 11.54
C GLY A 115 -9.90 -18.27 13.00
N LYS A 116 -9.68 -16.96 13.23
CA LYS A 116 -9.64 -16.39 14.57
C LYS A 116 -11.03 -16.44 15.21
N PRO A 117 -11.15 -16.78 16.50
CA PRO A 117 -12.44 -16.73 17.22
C PRO A 117 -13.09 -15.34 17.10
N ALA A 118 -14.39 -15.29 16.81
CA ALA A 118 -15.11 -14.04 16.56
C ALA A 118 -15.01 -13.04 17.74
N ALA A 119 -15.05 -13.52 18.98
CA ALA A 119 -14.91 -12.68 20.17
C ALA A 119 -13.54 -11.99 20.22
N GLN A 120 -12.46 -12.72 19.92
CA GLN A 120 -11.10 -12.17 19.88
C GLN A 120 -10.96 -11.19 18.71
N ALA A 121 -11.44 -11.55 17.52
CA ALA A 121 -11.41 -10.68 16.34
C ALA A 121 -12.16 -9.37 16.59
N ARG A 122 -13.29 -9.43 17.32
CA ARG A 122 -14.08 -8.27 17.71
C ARG A 122 -13.30 -7.32 18.62
N GLU A 123 -12.66 -7.85 19.67
CA GLU A 123 -11.87 -7.05 20.60
C GLU A 123 -10.71 -6.33 19.89
N GLU A 124 -9.98 -7.05 19.03
CA GLU A 124 -8.88 -6.49 18.25
C GLU A 124 -9.36 -5.44 17.23
N ALA A 125 -10.49 -5.71 16.55
CA ALA A 125 -11.08 -4.79 15.58
C ALA A 125 -11.54 -3.48 16.24
N LEU A 126 -12.14 -3.53 17.44
CA LEU A 126 -12.53 -2.34 18.20
C LEU A 126 -11.31 -1.46 18.53
N LYS A 127 -10.19 -2.06 18.96
CA LYS A 127 -8.95 -1.32 19.22
C LYS A 127 -8.40 -0.64 17.96
N LEU A 128 -8.49 -1.32 16.81
CA LEU A 128 -8.05 -0.74 15.53
C LEU A 128 -8.96 0.39 15.06
N LEU A 129 -10.27 0.25 15.25
CA LEU A 129 -11.24 1.30 14.92
C LEU A 129 -11.09 2.53 15.81
N GLU A 130 -10.85 2.33 17.11
CA GLU A 130 -10.51 3.42 18.04
C GLU A 130 -9.26 4.17 17.57
N LYS A 131 -8.21 3.42 17.21
CA LYS A 131 -6.94 3.96 16.71
C LYS A 131 -7.10 4.85 15.48
N VAL A 132 -8.00 4.51 14.56
CA VAL A 132 -8.28 5.32 13.36
C VAL A 132 -9.40 6.35 13.57
N GLY A 133 -9.83 6.56 14.83
CA GLY A 133 -10.85 7.55 15.22
C GLY A 133 -12.26 7.21 14.77
N LEU A 134 -12.62 5.91 14.78
CA LEU A 134 -13.93 5.40 14.35
C LEU A 134 -14.60 4.49 15.40
N GLY A 135 -14.18 4.59 16.67
CA GLY A 135 -14.72 3.77 17.75
C GLY A 135 -16.22 3.99 18.01
N ASP A 136 -16.75 5.17 17.71
CA ASP A 136 -18.16 5.54 17.82
C ASP A 136 -19.02 5.11 16.60
N LYS A 137 -18.42 4.52 15.56
CA LYS A 137 -19.05 4.24 14.25
C LYS A 137 -19.12 2.76 13.90
N VAL A 138 -18.85 1.89 14.87
CA VAL A 138 -18.66 0.44 14.68
C VAL A 138 -19.86 -0.27 14.05
N ASP A 139 -21.09 0.20 14.35
CA ASP A 139 -22.35 -0.38 13.89
C ASP A 139 -22.87 0.26 12.59
N LEU A 140 -22.19 1.31 12.07
CA LEU A 140 -22.58 1.96 10.83
C LEU A 140 -22.18 1.12 9.61
N TYR A 141 -22.89 1.31 8.51
CA TYR A 141 -22.57 0.74 7.21
C TYR A 141 -21.75 1.73 6.36
N PRO A 142 -21.00 1.25 5.35
CA PRO A 142 -20.16 2.10 4.51
C PRO A 142 -20.88 3.31 3.90
N TYR A 143 -22.13 3.17 3.46
CA TYR A 143 -22.92 4.26 2.87
C TYR A 143 -23.27 5.39 3.85
N GLN A 144 -23.11 5.17 5.16
CA GLN A 144 -23.34 6.15 6.22
C GLN A 144 -22.06 6.93 6.59
N LEU A 145 -20.94 6.63 5.95
CA LEU A 145 -19.64 7.20 6.23
C LEU A 145 -19.18 8.16 5.12
N SER A 146 -18.44 9.20 5.49
CA SER A 146 -17.69 10.00 4.52
C SER A 146 -16.60 9.18 3.84
N GLY A 147 -16.10 9.64 2.68
CA GLY A 147 -15.00 8.98 1.98
C GLY A 147 -13.75 8.77 2.84
N GLY A 148 -13.34 9.79 3.61
CA GLY A 148 -12.21 9.68 4.53
C GLY A 148 -12.45 8.68 5.67
N GLN A 149 -13.68 8.58 6.18
CA GLN A 149 -14.04 7.56 7.16
C GLN A 149 -13.99 6.16 6.55
N GLN A 150 -14.53 5.97 5.34
CA GLN A 150 -14.46 4.69 4.64
C GLN A 150 -13.00 4.27 4.39
N GLN A 151 -12.14 5.20 4.03
CA GLN A 151 -10.72 4.93 3.83
C GLN A 151 -10.04 4.50 5.14
N ARG A 152 -10.34 5.16 6.26
CA ARG A 152 -9.82 4.76 7.57
C ARG A 152 -10.34 3.38 8.03
N VAL A 153 -11.57 3.01 7.69
CA VAL A 153 -12.03 1.60 7.86
C VAL A 153 -11.19 0.64 7.00
N GLY A 154 -10.88 1.02 5.75
CA GLY A 154 -9.99 0.25 4.86
C GLY A 154 -8.59 0.03 5.46
N ILE A 155 -8.03 1.06 6.11
CA ILE A 155 -6.76 0.97 6.84
C ILE A 155 -6.89 0.00 8.03
N ALA A 156 -7.91 0.15 8.88
CA ALA A 156 -8.14 -0.73 10.02
C ALA A 156 -8.32 -2.19 9.58
N ARG A 157 -9.07 -2.44 8.49
CA ARG A 157 -9.26 -3.76 7.90
C ARG A 157 -7.93 -4.37 7.43
N ALA A 158 -7.07 -3.58 6.79
CA ALA A 158 -5.77 -4.05 6.34
C ALA A 158 -4.83 -4.37 7.52
N LEU A 159 -4.90 -3.63 8.61
CA LEU A 159 -4.14 -3.87 9.84
C LEU A 159 -4.63 -5.11 10.60
N ALA A 160 -5.92 -5.43 10.54
CA ALA A 160 -6.54 -6.50 11.34
C ALA A 160 -5.94 -7.89 11.06
N ILE A 161 -5.42 -8.14 9.86
CA ILE A 161 -4.72 -9.39 9.52
C ILE A 161 -3.28 -9.45 10.02
N GLN A 162 -2.78 -8.38 10.68
CA GLN A 162 -1.43 -8.25 11.20
C GLN A 162 -0.36 -8.50 10.13
N PRO A 163 -0.37 -7.74 9.02
CA PRO A 163 0.55 -7.95 7.92
C PRO A 163 1.97 -7.52 8.28
N GLU A 164 2.95 -8.08 7.55
CA GLU A 164 4.35 -7.65 7.64
C GLU A 164 4.66 -6.48 6.68
N LEU A 165 3.79 -6.25 5.71
CA LEU A 165 3.89 -5.19 4.70
C LEU A 165 2.52 -4.55 4.48
N MET A 166 2.43 -3.24 4.68
CA MET A 166 1.26 -2.45 4.30
C MET A 166 1.46 -1.83 2.93
N LEU A 167 0.50 -2.02 2.05
CA LEU A 167 0.47 -1.49 0.68
C LEU A 167 -0.64 -0.46 0.55
N PHE A 168 -0.33 0.73 0.04
CA PHE A 168 -1.28 1.82 -0.15
C PHE A 168 -1.30 2.25 -1.62
N ASP A 169 -2.43 2.06 -2.30
CA ASP A 169 -2.63 2.42 -3.71
C ASP A 169 -3.42 3.72 -3.79
N GLU A 170 -2.73 4.86 -3.86
CA GLU A 170 -3.30 6.21 -3.95
C GLU A 170 -4.45 6.46 -2.93
N PRO A 171 -4.22 6.30 -1.63
CA PRO A 171 -5.28 6.23 -0.60
C PRO A 171 -6.08 7.53 -0.43
N THR A 172 -5.63 8.64 -1.00
CA THR A 172 -6.29 9.96 -0.87
C THR A 172 -6.88 10.48 -2.17
N SER A 173 -6.59 9.86 -3.32
CA SER A 173 -6.93 10.42 -4.65
C SER A 173 -8.43 10.43 -4.98
N ALA A 174 -9.25 9.64 -4.26
CA ALA A 174 -10.71 9.63 -4.40
C ALA A 174 -11.42 10.47 -3.33
N LEU A 175 -10.69 11.28 -2.56
CA LEU A 175 -11.22 12.08 -1.45
C LEU A 175 -11.31 13.56 -1.80
N ASP A 176 -12.31 14.22 -1.23
CA ASP A 176 -12.35 15.68 -1.18
C ASP A 176 -11.16 16.22 -0.37
N PRO A 177 -10.57 17.37 -0.74
CA PRO A 177 -9.36 17.91 -0.12
C PRO A 177 -9.46 18.07 1.42
N GLU A 178 -10.63 18.38 1.94
CA GLU A 178 -10.88 18.51 3.38
C GLU A 178 -10.81 17.20 4.16
N LEU A 179 -11.00 16.05 3.47
CA LEU A 179 -10.97 14.71 4.07
C LEU A 179 -9.60 14.02 3.95
N VAL A 180 -8.69 14.58 3.16
CA VAL A 180 -7.36 14.01 2.89
C VAL A 180 -6.51 13.97 4.17
N GLN A 181 -6.55 15.05 4.97
CA GLN A 181 -5.66 15.19 6.12
C GLN A 181 -5.86 14.08 7.17
N ASP A 182 -7.11 13.72 7.47
CA ASP A 182 -7.41 12.66 8.43
C ASP A 182 -6.81 11.30 8.05
N VAL A 183 -6.83 10.98 6.74
CA VAL A 183 -6.26 9.74 6.22
C VAL A 183 -4.73 9.78 6.28
N LEU A 184 -4.13 10.92 5.89
CA LEU A 184 -2.67 11.11 5.98
C LEU A 184 -2.18 11.03 7.42
N ASP A 185 -2.91 11.59 8.38
CA ASP A 185 -2.53 11.54 9.79
C ASP A 185 -2.61 10.12 10.36
N ALA A 186 -3.62 9.33 9.98
CA ALA A 186 -3.66 7.91 10.32
C ALA A 186 -2.45 7.15 9.73
N MET A 187 -2.05 7.44 8.49
CA MET A 187 -0.86 6.82 7.88
C MET A 187 0.45 7.29 8.54
N LYS A 188 0.56 8.56 8.95
CA LYS A 188 1.73 9.08 9.70
C LYS A 188 1.88 8.37 11.04
N GLU A 189 0.78 8.09 11.72
CA GLU A 189 0.81 7.35 12.99
C GLU A 189 1.35 5.93 12.78
N LEU A 190 0.92 5.24 11.73
CA LEU A 190 1.47 3.92 11.36
C LEU A 190 2.98 3.97 11.07
N ALA A 191 3.44 5.02 10.39
CA ALA A 191 4.86 5.22 10.13
C ALA A 191 5.65 5.41 11.43
N ARG A 192 5.14 6.20 12.39
CA ARG A 192 5.76 6.41 13.70
C ARG A 192 5.81 5.15 14.55
N GLU A 193 4.82 4.27 14.42
CA GLU A 193 4.80 2.96 15.08
C GLU A 193 5.77 1.94 14.45
N GLY A 194 6.41 2.28 13.36
CA GLY A 194 7.39 1.43 12.69
C GLY A 194 6.79 0.36 11.78
N TRP A 195 5.58 0.59 11.24
CA TRP A 195 5.02 -0.26 10.19
C TRP A 195 5.87 -0.20 8.92
N THR A 196 6.08 -1.36 8.29
CA THR A 196 6.72 -1.43 6.98
C THR A 196 5.69 -1.13 5.91
N MET A 197 5.92 -0.09 5.10
CA MET A 197 4.92 0.43 4.19
C MET A 197 5.50 0.66 2.79
N VAL A 198 4.73 0.33 1.76
CA VAL A 198 4.94 0.80 0.38
C VAL A 198 3.71 1.59 -0.04
N VAL A 199 3.91 2.85 -0.39
CA VAL A 199 2.84 3.82 -0.61
C VAL A 199 2.97 4.42 -2.02
N VAL A 200 1.98 4.23 -2.86
CA VAL A 200 1.80 5.00 -4.10
C VAL A 200 0.97 6.22 -3.76
N THR A 201 1.49 7.43 -3.98
CA THR A 201 0.78 8.68 -3.67
C THR A 201 1.32 9.84 -4.50
N HIS A 202 0.54 10.92 -4.56
CA HIS A 202 0.93 12.23 -5.09
C HIS A 202 1.10 13.29 -3.97
N GLU A 203 1.01 12.87 -2.70
CA GLU A 203 1.13 13.75 -1.53
C GLU A 203 2.59 14.02 -1.17
N ILE A 204 3.17 15.10 -1.74
CA ILE A 204 4.60 15.43 -1.54
C ILE A 204 4.91 15.79 -0.08
N LYS A 205 4.03 16.56 0.60
CA LYS A 205 4.23 16.92 2.00
C LYS A 205 4.31 15.66 2.89
N PHE A 206 3.37 14.74 2.70
CA PHE A 206 3.38 13.45 3.38
C PHE A 206 4.68 12.68 3.09
N THR A 207 5.11 12.64 1.81
CA THR A 207 6.34 11.97 1.40
C THR A 207 7.56 12.52 2.13
N LEU A 208 7.70 13.85 2.20
CA LEU A 208 8.80 14.52 2.89
C LEU A 208 8.81 14.27 4.41
N GLU A 209 7.63 14.10 5.01
CA GLU A 209 7.51 13.90 6.45
C GLU A 209 7.79 12.46 6.90
N VAL A 210 7.41 11.45 6.10
CA VAL A 210 7.41 10.05 6.59
C VAL A 210 8.27 9.09 5.76
N ALA A 211 8.59 9.40 4.50
CA ALA A 211 9.31 8.47 3.67
C ALA A 211 10.75 8.27 4.16
N THR A 212 11.18 7.03 4.28
CA THR A 212 12.59 6.67 4.48
C THR A 212 13.32 6.48 3.17
N ASN A 213 12.58 6.11 2.11
CA ASN A 213 13.07 5.98 0.76
C ASN A 213 11.98 6.40 -0.23
N VAL A 214 12.36 7.11 -1.27
CA VAL A 214 11.48 7.51 -2.37
C VAL A 214 11.97 6.84 -3.63
N VAL A 215 11.04 6.27 -4.37
CA VAL A 215 11.26 5.59 -5.66
C VAL A 215 10.47 6.31 -6.72
N VAL A 216 11.11 6.69 -7.81
CA VAL A 216 10.42 7.27 -8.97
C VAL A 216 10.32 6.23 -10.06
N MET A 217 9.10 5.92 -10.47
CA MET A 217 8.81 4.99 -11.57
C MET A 217 8.34 5.74 -12.80
N ASP A 218 8.88 5.39 -13.97
CA ASP A 218 8.40 5.85 -15.27
C ASP A 218 8.63 4.74 -16.32
N GLY A 219 7.66 4.54 -17.22
CA GLY A 219 7.74 3.56 -18.30
C GLY A 219 8.01 2.12 -17.85
N GLY A 220 7.57 1.77 -16.63
CA GLY A 220 7.68 0.41 -16.10
C GLY A 220 9.04 0.06 -15.49
N VAL A 221 9.89 1.05 -15.21
CA VAL A 221 11.18 0.88 -14.53
C VAL A 221 11.32 1.87 -13.37
N ILE A 222 12.20 1.57 -12.42
CA ILE A 222 12.67 2.55 -11.44
C ILE A 222 13.72 3.41 -12.10
N VAL A 223 13.44 4.71 -12.25
CA VAL A 223 14.36 5.67 -12.88
C VAL A 223 15.27 6.35 -11.88
N GLU A 224 14.79 6.50 -10.64
CA GLU A 224 15.56 7.14 -9.58
C GLU A 224 15.04 6.66 -8.20
N GLN A 225 15.94 6.53 -7.23
CA GLN A 225 15.59 6.24 -5.84
C GLN A 225 16.61 6.84 -4.88
N GLY A 226 16.16 7.17 -3.67
CA GLY A 226 17.01 7.73 -2.63
C GLY A 226 16.19 8.22 -1.44
N SER A 227 16.87 8.78 -0.45
CA SER A 227 16.17 9.48 0.63
C SER A 227 15.37 10.67 0.09
N PRO A 228 14.28 11.09 0.75
CA PRO A 228 13.51 12.27 0.31
C PRO A 228 14.42 13.48 0.06
N LYS A 229 15.34 13.77 0.98
CA LYS A 229 16.25 14.91 0.87
C LYS A 229 17.14 14.82 -0.37
N GLU A 230 17.80 13.68 -0.58
CA GLU A 230 18.69 13.49 -1.75
C GLU A 230 17.92 13.62 -3.06
N LEU A 231 16.71 13.04 -3.11
CA LEU A 231 15.92 13.00 -4.33
C LEU A 231 15.32 14.37 -4.65
N PHE A 232 14.82 15.13 -3.66
CA PHE A 232 14.20 16.43 -3.90
C PHE A 232 15.24 17.57 -4.06
N ASP A 233 16.42 17.47 -3.42
CA ASP A 233 17.49 18.48 -3.53
C ASP A 233 18.35 18.29 -4.79
N HIS A 234 18.53 17.04 -5.27
CA HIS A 234 19.48 16.66 -6.32
C HIS A 234 18.86 15.77 -7.41
N LEU A 235 17.75 16.23 -8.01
CA LEU A 235 17.10 15.53 -9.12
C LEU A 235 18.06 15.33 -10.32
N LYS A 236 18.41 14.08 -10.60
CA LYS A 236 19.34 13.72 -11.67
C LYS A 236 18.64 13.59 -13.02
N HIS A 237 17.43 12.99 -13.03
CA HIS A 237 16.71 12.74 -14.27
C HIS A 237 15.78 13.90 -14.65
N GLU A 238 15.86 14.35 -15.90
CA GLU A 238 15.02 15.44 -16.43
C GLU A 238 13.52 15.12 -16.31
N ARG A 239 13.12 13.87 -16.55
CA ARG A 239 11.72 13.42 -16.43
C ARG A 239 11.22 13.52 -14.99
N THR A 240 12.03 13.10 -14.01
CA THR A 240 11.71 13.24 -12.58
C THR A 240 11.53 14.72 -12.22
N ARG A 241 12.41 15.57 -12.71
CA ARG A 241 12.38 17.02 -12.48
C ARG A 241 11.11 17.64 -13.03
N ARG A 242 10.73 17.32 -14.28
CA ARG A 242 9.49 17.79 -14.91
C ARG A 242 8.26 17.33 -14.13
N PHE A 243 8.22 16.07 -13.75
CA PHE A 243 7.11 15.51 -13.00
C PHE A 243 6.93 16.20 -11.64
N LEU A 244 7.99 16.35 -10.86
CA LEU A 244 7.92 16.99 -9.54
C LEU A 244 7.60 18.50 -9.64
N SER A 245 8.10 19.21 -10.64
CA SER A 245 7.75 20.61 -10.86
C SER A 245 6.25 20.80 -11.20
N GLN A 246 5.65 19.88 -11.95
CA GLN A 246 4.21 19.92 -12.24
C GLN A 246 3.36 19.73 -10.98
N ILE A 247 3.75 18.80 -10.09
CA ILE A 247 3.02 18.57 -8.82
C ILE A 247 3.16 19.78 -7.88
N GLN A 248 4.35 20.38 -7.80
CA GLN A 248 4.56 21.57 -6.99
C GLN A 248 3.75 22.77 -7.49
N SER A 249 3.63 22.94 -8.81
CA SER A 249 2.87 24.03 -9.44
C SER A 249 1.36 23.85 -9.35
N ALA A 250 0.85 22.63 -9.25
CA ALA A 250 -0.58 22.34 -9.19
C ALA A 250 -1.20 22.53 -7.78
N LYS A 251 -0.38 22.79 -6.75
CA LYS A 251 -0.80 22.97 -5.34
C LYS A 251 -0.65 24.41 -4.82
N ILE A 252 -0.46 25.39 -5.75
CA ILE A 252 -0.58 26.82 -5.47
C ILE A 252 -1.91 27.31 -6.05
#